data_edf39b7a1785df88893a096aba405a72
#
_entry.id   edf39b7a1785df88893a096aba405a72
#
_cell.length_a   1.000
_cell.length_b   1.000
_cell.length_c   1.000
_cell.angle_alpha   90.00
_cell.angle_beta   90.00
_cell.angle_gamma   90.00
#
_symmetry.space_group_name_H-M   'P 1'
#
loop_
_entity.id
_entity.type
_entity.pdbx_description
1 polymer ?
#
loop_
_entity_poly.entity_id
_entity_poly.type
_entity_poly.pdbx_seq_one_letter_code
_entity_poly.pdbx_strand_id
1 'polypeptide(L)'
;CEMFPLLHTDAPNPTELFQIWVNLPAKNKMAEPHFTMFWHEDIPRITATDTQGKTTEVVCIAGKLGDKQGLPPPPDSWASEPGSDLGIYTIQLSPGAQWTLPAAESADTRRVLYFFKGGALQVAGEDVPVKSVMVVQADHDCTLVNGDAESELLVLQARPIGEPVAQYGPFVMN
;
A
#
# COMPACT_ATOMS: atom_id res chain seq x y z
N CYS A 1 -20.21 1.36 9.76
CA CYS A 1 -20.36 2.71 10.32
C CYS A 1 -19.01 3.12 10.89
N GLU A 2 -18.50 4.25 10.49
CA GLU A 2 -17.19 4.76 10.89
C GLU A 2 -17.38 6.06 11.68
N MET A 3 -16.51 6.29 12.64
CA MET A 3 -16.49 7.54 13.40
C MET A 3 -15.10 8.15 13.30
N PHE A 4 -15.05 9.44 13.00
CA PHE A 4 -13.80 10.23 12.95
C PHE A 4 -13.87 11.27 14.09
N PRO A 5 -13.49 10.91 15.31
CA PRO A 5 -13.51 11.85 16.43
C PRO A 5 -12.54 13.00 16.18
N LEU A 6 -12.98 14.21 16.49
CA LEU A 6 -12.11 15.37 16.40
C LEU A 6 -11.07 15.32 17.52
N LEU A 7 -9.80 15.50 17.17
CA LEU A 7 -8.69 15.59 18.13
C LEU A 7 -8.58 16.99 18.73
N HIS A 8 -8.96 18.00 17.96
CA HIS A 8 -8.93 19.40 18.36
C HIS A 8 -10.34 20.01 18.27
N THR A 9 -10.75 20.74 19.27
CA THR A 9 -12.04 21.44 19.32
C THR A 9 -11.95 22.89 18.83
N ASP A 10 -10.74 23.44 18.81
CA ASP A 10 -10.43 24.85 18.55
C ASP A 10 -9.43 25.05 17.38
N ALA A 11 -9.10 23.97 16.67
CA ALA A 11 -8.17 23.99 15.55
C ALA A 11 -8.66 23.05 14.42
N PRO A 12 -8.13 23.20 13.18
CA PRO A 12 -8.41 22.27 12.10
C PRO A 12 -8.00 20.82 12.44
N ASN A 13 -8.80 19.88 11.98
CA ASN A 13 -8.51 18.44 12.06
C ASN A 13 -8.29 17.90 10.64
N PRO A 14 -7.09 18.05 10.06
CA PRO A 14 -6.81 17.54 8.74
C PRO A 14 -6.96 16.01 8.73
N THR A 15 -7.64 15.50 7.72
CA THR A 15 -7.86 14.06 7.54
C THR A 15 -7.39 13.64 6.16
N GLU A 16 -6.63 12.56 6.10
CA GLU A 16 -6.27 11.87 4.89
C GLU A 16 -6.76 10.44 4.98
N LEU A 17 -7.45 9.97 3.96
CA LEU A 17 -8.12 8.68 3.93
C LEU A 17 -7.90 8.00 2.58
N PHE A 18 -7.52 6.72 2.61
CA PHE A 18 -7.58 5.82 1.46
C PHE A 18 -8.62 4.74 1.72
N GLN A 19 -9.62 4.64 0.85
CA GLN A 19 -10.57 3.54 0.86
C GLN A 19 -10.10 2.50 -0.18
N ILE A 20 -9.74 1.31 0.28
CA ILE A 20 -9.20 0.25 -0.54
C ILE A 20 -10.16 -0.93 -0.51
N TRP A 21 -10.56 -1.40 -1.70
CA TRP A 21 -11.40 -2.57 -1.85
C TRP A 21 -10.57 -3.75 -2.31
N VAL A 22 -10.52 -4.79 -1.49
CA VAL A 22 -9.92 -6.09 -1.82
C VAL A 22 -11.05 -7.06 -2.10
N ASN A 23 -11.15 -7.53 -3.35
CA ASN A 23 -12.19 -8.49 -3.73
C ASN A 23 -11.96 -9.85 -3.07
N LEU A 24 -13.04 -10.58 -2.81
CA LEU A 24 -13.00 -11.94 -2.30
C LEU A 24 -13.07 -12.95 -3.45
N PRO A 25 -12.38 -14.10 -3.35
CA PRO A 25 -12.63 -15.21 -4.27
C PRO A 25 -14.05 -15.75 -4.10
N ALA A 26 -14.60 -16.38 -5.15
CA ALA A 26 -15.98 -16.87 -5.16
C ALA A 26 -16.30 -17.78 -3.96
N LYS A 27 -15.35 -18.61 -3.56
CA LYS A 27 -15.50 -19.53 -2.40
C LYS A 27 -15.76 -18.78 -1.09
N ASN A 28 -15.31 -17.53 -0.95
CA ASN A 28 -15.40 -16.74 0.27
C ASN A 28 -16.46 -15.62 0.19
N LYS A 29 -17.18 -15.47 -0.96
CA LYS A 29 -18.15 -14.38 -1.13
C LYS A 29 -19.28 -14.37 -0.08
N MET A 30 -19.62 -15.51 0.43
CA MET A 30 -20.68 -15.69 1.43
C MET A 30 -20.13 -16.01 2.81
N ALA A 31 -18.83 -15.74 3.06
CA ALA A 31 -18.23 -15.88 4.38
C ALA A 31 -18.90 -14.94 5.39
N GLU A 32 -18.85 -15.34 6.65
CA GLU A 32 -19.38 -14.49 7.73
C GLU A 32 -18.66 -13.13 7.77
N PRO A 33 -19.38 -12.03 7.98
CA PRO A 33 -18.79 -10.72 8.10
C PRO A 33 -17.71 -10.67 9.20
N HIS A 34 -16.59 -10.06 8.87
CA HIS A 34 -15.49 -9.91 9.79
C HIS A 34 -15.07 -8.43 9.87
N PHE A 35 -14.71 -8.01 11.06
CA PHE A 35 -14.15 -6.68 11.31
C PHE A 35 -12.92 -6.81 12.20
N THR A 36 -11.85 -6.10 11.85
CA THR A 36 -10.67 -5.95 12.70
C THR A 36 -10.13 -4.53 12.59
N MET A 37 -9.56 -4.04 13.68
CA MET A 37 -8.91 -2.73 13.74
C MET A 37 -7.39 -2.94 13.83
N PHE A 38 -6.65 -2.29 12.95
CA PHE A 38 -5.20 -2.20 13.05
C PHE A 38 -4.85 -0.82 13.60
N TRP A 39 -4.33 -0.81 14.82
CA TRP A 39 -3.91 0.43 15.44
C TRP A 39 -2.56 0.90 14.93
N HIS A 40 -2.38 2.19 14.82
CA HIS A 40 -1.16 2.83 14.30
C HIS A 40 0.12 2.31 14.96
N GLU A 41 0.09 2.11 16.26
CA GLU A 41 1.22 1.63 17.08
C GLU A 41 1.56 0.16 16.85
N ASP A 42 0.61 -0.64 16.37
CA ASP A 42 0.79 -2.08 16.14
C ASP A 42 1.25 -2.39 14.71
N ILE A 43 1.04 -1.45 13.77
CA ILE A 43 1.39 -1.67 12.37
C ILE A 43 2.92 -1.61 12.19
N PRO A 44 3.54 -2.67 11.63
CA PRO A 44 4.99 -2.72 11.44
C PRO A 44 5.52 -1.62 10.54
N ARG A 45 6.68 -1.07 10.92
CA ARG A 45 7.40 -0.03 10.20
C ARG A 45 8.80 -0.48 9.85
N ILE A 46 9.28 -0.03 8.70
CA ILE A 46 10.66 -0.19 8.23
C ILE A 46 11.22 1.21 8.08
N THR A 47 12.32 1.48 8.75
CA THR A 47 13.10 2.70 8.53
C THR A 47 14.40 2.30 7.84
N ALA A 48 14.61 2.81 6.65
CA ALA A 48 15.84 2.64 5.90
C ALA A 48 16.60 3.97 5.83
N THR A 49 17.93 3.89 5.83
CA THR A 49 18.79 5.05 5.63
C THR A 49 19.72 4.75 4.45
N ASP A 50 19.74 5.65 3.49
CA ASP A 50 20.60 5.51 2.31
C ASP A 50 22.06 5.91 2.60
N THR A 51 22.92 5.79 1.59
CA THR A 51 24.35 6.09 1.70
C THR A 51 24.64 7.57 1.96
N GLN A 52 23.66 8.44 1.77
CA GLN A 52 23.75 9.89 2.03
C GLN A 52 23.13 10.28 3.37
N GLY A 53 22.69 9.29 4.17
CA GLY A 53 22.05 9.54 5.47
C GLY A 53 20.59 10.01 5.35
N LYS A 54 19.96 9.87 4.18
CA LYS A 54 18.55 10.21 3.98
C LYS A 54 17.67 9.03 4.37
N THR A 55 16.48 9.32 4.85
CA THR A 55 15.59 8.32 5.44
C THR A 55 14.37 8.04 4.57
N THR A 56 13.98 6.79 4.58
CA THR A 56 12.70 6.31 4.04
C THR A 56 11.98 5.53 5.13
N GLU A 57 10.74 5.88 5.41
CA GLU A 57 9.87 5.10 6.27
C GLU A 57 8.84 4.36 5.42
N VAL A 58 8.66 3.08 5.70
CA VAL A 58 7.61 2.27 5.08
C VAL A 58 6.73 1.67 6.16
N VAL A 59 5.43 1.89 6.06
CA VAL A 59 4.42 1.30 6.93
C VAL A 59 3.84 0.08 6.22
N CYS A 60 4.01 -1.11 6.80
CA CYS A 60 3.50 -2.36 6.25
C CYS A 60 2.09 -2.64 6.80
N ILE A 61 1.06 -2.09 6.13
CA ILE A 61 -0.33 -2.20 6.57
C ILE A 61 -0.85 -3.62 6.38
N ALA A 62 -0.53 -4.24 5.24
CA ALA A 62 -0.90 -5.63 4.95
C ALA A 62 0.18 -6.30 4.12
N GLY A 63 0.27 -7.62 4.22
CA GLY A 63 1.23 -8.44 3.48
C GLY A 63 2.60 -8.46 4.12
N LYS A 64 3.62 -8.72 3.29
CA LYS A 64 5.01 -8.86 3.74
C LYS A 64 5.91 -7.95 2.90
N LEU A 65 6.86 -7.30 3.55
CA LEU A 65 7.90 -6.51 2.89
C LEU A 65 9.25 -6.78 3.56
N GLY A 66 10.16 -7.38 2.82
CA GLY A 66 11.44 -7.86 3.38
C GLY A 66 11.20 -8.86 4.52
N ASP A 67 11.73 -8.55 5.70
CA ASP A 67 11.57 -9.36 6.93
C ASP A 67 10.35 -8.97 7.76
N LYS A 68 9.62 -7.92 7.38
CA LYS A 68 8.45 -7.43 8.10
C LYS A 68 7.17 -8.04 7.54
N GLN A 69 6.35 -8.55 8.46
CA GLN A 69 5.03 -9.08 8.18
C GLN A 69 4.00 -8.14 8.79
N GLY A 70 3.03 -7.70 7.97
CA GLY A 70 1.86 -6.95 8.43
C GLY A 70 1.01 -7.76 9.42
N LEU A 71 0.10 -7.10 10.10
CA LEU A 71 -0.82 -7.74 11.04
C LEU A 71 -1.70 -8.78 10.31
N PRO A 72 -2.16 -9.83 11.01
CA PRO A 72 -3.00 -10.86 10.42
C PRO A 72 -4.25 -10.25 9.77
N PRO A 73 -4.49 -10.49 8.47
CA PRO A 73 -5.69 -10.00 7.80
C PRO A 73 -6.94 -10.79 8.24
N PRO A 74 -8.16 -10.32 7.92
CA PRO A 74 -9.37 -11.10 8.08
C PRO A 74 -9.25 -12.50 7.44
N PRO A 75 -9.74 -13.57 8.08
CA PRO A 75 -9.42 -14.96 7.70
C PRO A 75 -9.86 -15.33 6.29
N ASP A 76 -10.96 -14.77 5.80
CA ASP A 76 -11.52 -15.05 4.47
C ASP A 76 -11.10 -14.03 3.40
N SER A 77 -10.26 -13.04 3.75
CA SER A 77 -9.73 -12.06 2.82
C SER A 77 -8.75 -12.70 1.83
N TRP A 78 -8.67 -12.14 0.61
CA TRP A 78 -7.61 -12.49 -0.34
C TRP A 78 -6.21 -12.32 0.27
N ALA A 79 -6.06 -11.39 1.20
CA ALA A 79 -4.81 -11.14 1.91
C ALA A 79 -4.36 -12.32 2.79
N SER A 80 -5.26 -13.22 3.22
CA SER A 80 -4.95 -14.41 4.00
C SER A 80 -4.67 -15.65 3.14
N GLU A 81 -4.95 -15.59 1.84
CA GLU A 81 -4.70 -16.72 0.93
C GLU A 81 -3.20 -16.89 0.67
N PRO A 82 -2.67 -18.10 0.85
CA PRO A 82 -1.28 -18.39 0.52
C PRO A 82 -0.96 -18.02 -0.93
N GLY A 83 0.13 -17.29 -1.13
CA GLY A 83 0.56 -16.88 -2.46
C GLY A 83 -0.29 -15.80 -3.12
N SER A 84 -1.17 -15.12 -2.38
CA SER A 84 -1.86 -13.92 -2.89
C SER A 84 -0.89 -12.77 -3.19
N ASP A 85 0.26 -12.79 -2.51
CA ASP A 85 1.29 -11.74 -2.59
C ASP A 85 0.70 -10.33 -2.40
N LEU A 86 -0.40 -10.27 -1.61
CA LEU A 86 -1.07 -9.02 -1.32
C LEU A 86 -0.20 -8.17 -0.40
N GLY A 87 -0.01 -6.92 -0.80
CA GLY A 87 0.70 -5.92 -0.03
C GLY A 87 0.03 -4.56 -0.11
N ILE A 88 -0.08 -3.91 1.03
CA ILE A 88 -0.54 -2.51 1.17
C ILE A 88 0.51 -1.79 2.00
N TYR A 89 1.19 -0.83 1.40
CA TYR A 89 2.26 -0.08 2.04
C TYR A 89 2.09 1.41 1.82
N THR A 90 2.44 2.22 2.82
CA THR A 90 2.72 3.63 2.59
C THR A 90 4.22 3.86 2.69
N ILE A 91 4.77 4.71 1.83
CA ILE A 91 6.18 5.04 1.77
C ILE A 91 6.31 6.55 1.95
N GLN A 92 7.12 6.96 2.91
CA GLN A 92 7.51 8.36 3.10
C GLN A 92 9.01 8.49 2.86
N LEU A 93 9.39 9.35 1.92
CA LEU A 93 10.77 9.61 1.53
C LEU A 93 11.16 11.02 1.99
N SER A 94 12.22 11.13 2.78
CA SER A 94 12.79 12.45 3.10
C SER A 94 13.37 13.11 1.86
N PRO A 95 13.59 14.43 1.85
CA PRO A 95 14.19 15.13 0.72
C PRO A 95 15.52 14.52 0.27
N GLY A 96 15.62 14.19 -1.01
CA GLY A 96 16.78 13.57 -1.64
C GLY A 96 17.00 12.09 -1.31
N ALA A 97 16.08 11.42 -0.63
CA ALA A 97 16.21 10.02 -0.27
C ALA A 97 16.15 9.11 -1.51
N GLN A 98 16.94 8.05 -1.47
CA GLN A 98 16.88 6.95 -2.42
C GLN A 98 16.55 5.66 -1.69
N TRP A 99 15.56 4.93 -2.20
CA TRP A 99 15.18 3.64 -1.65
C TRP A 99 14.70 2.69 -2.75
N THR A 100 14.90 1.40 -2.53
CA THR A 100 14.48 0.38 -3.49
C THR A 100 13.36 -0.45 -2.89
N LEU A 101 12.18 -0.38 -3.51
CA LEU A 101 11.07 -1.27 -3.25
C LEU A 101 11.44 -2.64 -3.83
N PRO A 102 11.58 -3.69 -2.99
CA PRO A 102 12.01 -4.99 -3.48
C PRO A 102 10.99 -5.64 -4.41
N ALA A 103 11.46 -6.57 -5.23
CA ALA A 103 10.62 -7.40 -6.07
C ALA A 103 9.56 -8.13 -5.23
N ALA A 104 8.38 -8.34 -5.81
CA ALA A 104 7.32 -9.17 -5.27
C ALA A 104 7.70 -10.66 -5.35
N GLU A 105 6.98 -11.51 -4.63
CA GLU A 105 7.27 -12.95 -4.60
C GLU A 105 6.90 -13.68 -5.91
N SER A 106 5.97 -13.10 -6.69
CA SER A 106 5.45 -13.73 -7.90
C SER A 106 5.51 -12.80 -9.11
N ALA A 107 5.90 -13.32 -10.26
CA ALA A 107 5.83 -12.63 -11.55
C ALA A 107 4.38 -12.31 -11.99
N ASP A 108 3.38 -13.02 -11.45
CA ASP A 108 1.97 -12.75 -11.72
C ASP A 108 1.41 -11.61 -10.86
N THR A 109 2.18 -11.11 -9.91
CA THR A 109 1.76 -10.00 -9.04
C THR A 109 1.67 -8.71 -9.84
N ARG A 110 0.59 -7.99 -9.64
CA ARG A 110 0.42 -6.63 -10.15
C ARG A 110 0.73 -5.64 -9.06
N ARG A 111 1.49 -4.61 -9.39
CA ARG A 111 1.90 -3.57 -8.44
C ARG A 111 1.58 -2.20 -9.01
N VAL A 112 0.95 -1.38 -8.17
CA VAL A 112 0.55 -0.01 -8.51
C VAL A 112 1.05 0.92 -7.41
N LEU A 113 1.69 2.01 -7.80
CA LEU A 113 2.15 3.08 -6.92
C LEU A 113 1.30 4.32 -7.16
N TYR A 114 0.83 4.93 -6.08
CA TYR A 114 0.11 6.19 -6.09
C TYR A 114 0.99 7.26 -5.45
N PHE A 115 1.54 8.16 -6.24
CA PHE A 115 2.31 9.30 -5.76
C PHE A 115 1.36 10.47 -5.50
N PHE A 116 0.96 10.66 -4.26
CA PHE A 116 -0.12 11.59 -3.91
C PHE A 116 0.37 12.89 -3.26
N LYS A 117 1.58 12.89 -2.67
CA LYS A 117 2.16 14.06 -2.01
C LYS A 117 3.66 14.15 -2.27
N GLY A 118 4.14 15.37 -2.57
CA GLY A 118 5.57 15.64 -2.83
C GLY A 118 5.77 16.65 -3.93
N GLY A 119 7.02 16.75 -4.41
CA GLY A 119 7.42 17.62 -5.53
C GLY A 119 7.83 16.81 -6.76
N ALA A 120 9.06 16.32 -6.78
CA ALA A 120 9.65 15.54 -7.85
C ALA A 120 10.02 14.14 -7.34
N LEU A 121 9.75 13.13 -8.14
CA LEU A 121 10.08 11.74 -7.84
C LEU A 121 10.51 11.05 -9.14
N GLN A 122 11.55 10.21 -9.05
CA GLN A 122 11.85 9.24 -10.09
C GLN A 122 11.45 7.84 -9.62
N VAL A 123 10.81 7.11 -10.50
CA VAL A 123 10.40 5.72 -10.29
C VAL A 123 11.05 4.87 -11.38
N ALA A 124 11.92 3.94 -11.01
CA ALA A 124 12.69 3.11 -11.95
C ALA A 124 13.43 3.93 -13.03
N GLY A 125 13.94 5.13 -12.66
CA GLY A 125 14.67 6.02 -13.54
C GLY A 125 13.81 6.99 -14.36
N GLU A 126 12.49 6.91 -14.30
CA GLU A 126 11.57 7.79 -15.00
C GLU A 126 11.04 8.88 -14.08
N ASP A 127 11.05 10.13 -14.54
CA ASP A 127 10.48 11.26 -13.80
C ASP A 127 8.95 11.18 -13.79
N VAL A 128 8.37 11.29 -12.60
CA VAL A 128 6.92 11.24 -12.42
C VAL A 128 6.40 12.48 -11.68
N PRO A 129 5.34 13.12 -12.18
CA PRO A 129 4.73 14.24 -11.49
C PRO A 129 3.91 13.76 -10.29
N VAL A 130 3.74 14.63 -9.29
CA VAL A 130 2.83 14.37 -8.17
C VAL A 130 1.39 14.17 -8.65
N LYS A 131 0.62 13.35 -7.91
CA LYS A 131 -0.73 12.90 -8.28
C LYS A 131 -0.73 11.95 -9.49
N SER A 132 0.33 11.17 -9.63
CA SER A 132 0.45 10.11 -10.62
C SER A 132 0.11 8.74 -10.05
N VAL A 133 -0.39 7.88 -10.94
CA VAL A 133 -0.55 6.45 -10.71
C VAL A 133 0.34 5.70 -11.68
N MET A 134 1.18 4.81 -11.16
CA MET A 134 2.15 4.06 -11.94
C MET A 134 1.93 2.58 -11.77
N VAL A 135 1.87 1.86 -12.88
CA VAL A 135 1.93 0.40 -12.89
C VAL A 135 3.38 0.02 -13.16
N VAL A 136 3.97 -0.73 -12.25
CA VAL A 136 5.36 -1.18 -12.35
C VAL A 136 5.44 -2.70 -12.43
N GLN A 137 6.53 -3.21 -13.01
CA GLN A 137 6.80 -4.65 -12.98
C GLN A 137 7.08 -5.07 -11.54
N ALA A 138 6.22 -5.95 -11.02
CA ALA A 138 6.28 -6.32 -9.62
C ALA A 138 7.42 -7.28 -9.30
N ASP A 139 7.82 -8.11 -10.24
CA ASP A 139 8.90 -9.11 -10.14
C ASP A 139 10.32 -8.51 -10.27
N HIS A 140 10.43 -7.20 -10.31
CA HIS A 140 11.70 -6.47 -10.34
C HIS A 140 11.78 -5.48 -9.19
N ASP A 141 13.00 -5.23 -8.75
CA ASP A 141 13.30 -4.15 -7.82
C ASP A 141 12.95 -2.80 -8.46
N CYS A 142 12.28 -1.94 -7.72
CA CYS A 142 11.86 -0.62 -8.19
C CYS A 142 12.54 0.47 -7.35
N THR A 143 13.52 1.13 -7.93
CA THR A 143 14.22 2.23 -7.26
C THR A 143 13.41 3.52 -7.32
N LEU A 144 13.25 4.14 -6.16
CA LEU A 144 12.63 5.45 -5.97
C LEU A 144 13.73 6.45 -5.61
N VAL A 145 13.77 7.58 -6.31
CA VAL A 145 14.69 8.69 -6.01
C VAL A 145 13.87 9.95 -5.80
N ASN A 146 13.90 10.46 -4.58
CA ASN A 146 13.12 11.62 -4.20
C ASN A 146 13.82 12.94 -4.55
N GLY A 147 13.02 13.96 -4.86
CA GLY A 147 13.47 15.33 -5.05
C GLY A 147 13.76 16.07 -3.74
N ASP A 148 13.66 17.38 -3.78
CA ASP A 148 14.01 18.31 -2.70
C ASP A 148 12.94 18.52 -1.63
N ALA A 149 11.76 17.90 -1.80
CA ALA A 149 10.66 17.93 -0.85
C ALA A 149 10.35 16.51 -0.33
N GLU A 150 9.74 16.41 0.85
CA GLU A 150 9.21 15.13 1.33
C GLU A 150 8.15 14.59 0.39
N SER A 151 8.20 13.29 0.10
CA SER A 151 7.24 12.62 -0.78
C SER A 151 6.58 11.44 -0.09
N GLU A 152 5.29 11.25 -0.41
CA GLU A 152 4.50 10.13 0.11
C GLU A 152 3.81 9.37 -1.03
N LEU A 153 3.88 8.04 -0.92
CA LEU A 153 3.28 7.10 -1.87
C LEU A 153 2.43 6.07 -1.12
N LEU A 154 1.36 5.63 -1.79
CA LEU A 154 0.65 4.39 -1.45
C LEU A 154 1.03 3.32 -2.48
N VAL A 155 1.38 2.13 -2.02
CA VAL A 155 1.67 0.96 -2.85
C VAL A 155 0.60 -0.08 -2.62
N LEU A 156 -0.01 -0.53 -3.71
CA LEU A 156 -0.92 -1.66 -3.72
C LEU A 156 -0.36 -2.75 -4.61
N GLN A 157 -0.27 -3.97 -4.09
CA GLN A 157 0.08 -5.13 -4.89
C GLN A 157 -0.76 -6.34 -4.52
N ALA A 158 -0.98 -7.22 -5.46
CA ALA A 158 -1.50 -8.57 -5.24
C ALA A 158 -1.40 -9.41 -6.53
N ARG A 159 -1.39 -10.72 -6.38
CA ARG A 159 -1.77 -11.60 -7.49
C ARG A 159 -3.27 -11.46 -7.75
N PRO A 160 -3.69 -11.37 -9.01
CA PRO A 160 -5.12 -11.39 -9.34
C PRO A 160 -5.79 -12.69 -8.86
N ILE A 161 -7.02 -12.60 -8.39
CA ILE A 161 -7.82 -13.78 -8.02
C ILE A 161 -8.02 -14.69 -9.24
N GLY A 162 -8.07 -14.11 -10.45
CA GLY A 162 -8.20 -14.87 -11.70
C GLY A 162 -9.63 -15.33 -12.00
N GLU A 163 -10.59 -14.87 -11.23
CA GLU A 163 -12.01 -15.15 -11.42
C GLU A 163 -12.70 -13.99 -12.17
N PRO A 164 -13.81 -14.25 -12.90
CA PRO A 164 -14.63 -13.18 -13.45
C PRO A 164 -15.10 -12.21 -12.37
N VAL A 165 -15.32 -10.96 -12.75
CA VAL A 165 -15.85 -9.94 -11.83
C VAL A 165 -17.11 -9.35 -12.44
N ALA A 166 -18.21 -9.42 -11.71
CA ALA A 166 -19.47 -8.74 -12.01
C ALA A 166 -19.71 -7.65 -10.97
N GLN A 167 -19.81 -6.40 -11.42
CA GLN A 167 -20.04 -5.27 -10.52
C GLN A 167 -21.34 -4.54 -10.89
N TYR A 168 -22.15 -4.27 -9.88
CA TYR A 168 -23.34 -3.43 -10.01
C TYR A 168 -23.45 -2.52 -8.79
N GLY A 169 -23.23 -1.23 -8.99
CA GLY A 169 -23.15 -0.27 -7.89
C GLY A 169 -22.08 -0.69 -6.87
N PRO A 170 -22.42 -0.77 -5.59
CA PRO A 170 -21.50 -1.17 -4.53
C PRO A 170 -21.30 -2.70 -4.43
N PHE A 171 -22.02 -3.50 -5.21
CA PHE A 171 -21.96 -4.95 -5.16
C PHE A 171 -20.94 -5.49 -6.15
N VAL A 172 -20.07 -6.38 -5.68
CA VAL A 172 -19.06 -7.06 -6.47
C VAL A 172 -19.19 -8.56 -6.26
N MET A 173 -19.39 -9.29 -7.36
CA MET A 173 -19.51 -10.75 -7.39
C MET A 173 -18.52 -11.34 -8.42
N ASN A 174 -18.29 -12.64 -8.32
CA ASN A 174 -17.45 -13.39 -9.25
C ASN A 174 -18.33 -14.27 -10.14
#